data_b9c0d3c427130b08f1504d0d9918e493
#
_entry.id   b9c0d3c427130b08f1504d0d9918e493
#
_cell.length_a   1.000
_cell.length_b   1.000
_cell.length_c   1.000
_cell.angle_alpha   90.00
_cell.angle_beta   90.00
_cell.angle_gamma   90.00
#
_symmetry.space_group_name_H-M   'P 1'
#
loop_
_entity.id
_entity.type
_entity.pdbx_description
1 polymer ?
#
loop_
_entity_poly.entity_id
_entity_poly.type
_entity_poly.pdbx_seq_one_letter_code
_entity_poly.pdbx_strand_id
1 'polypeptide(L)'
;RSLVGSEMCIRDSTCRLTDIKPGMHSRISYRTELFEEIFRVLKMGYSLENLSYASSVFHHYLGSLRYLREYREAFSEHRPAGEEDPVNAAIHYMKENLGKKLTLAELADYTGYSSSYFSNLFLKRTGYAPLSYFNQIKIQKACQFLDFTDMKVNQVCYRVGIEDAYYFSRLFSQIMGMSPREYKKVKKG
;
A
#
# COMPACT_ATOMS: atom_id res chain seq x y z
N ARG A 1 17.91 27.97 -18.21
CA ARG A 1 16.61 27.66 -18.91
C ARG A 1 16.03 26.29 -18.54
N SER A 2 16.44 25.65 -17.46
CA SER A 2 15.91 24.31 -17.06
C SER A 2 15.19 24.26 -15.71
N LEU A 3 15.01 25.41 -15.05
CA LEU A 3 14.35 25.48 -13.72
C LEU A 3 12.83 25.70 -13.77
N VAL A 4 12.28 26.06 -14.94
CA VAL A 4 10.85 26.37 -15.09
C VAL A 4 9.95 25.11 -15.04
N GLY A 5 10.47 23.95 -15.41
CA GLY A 5 9.70 22.70 -15.43
C GLY A 5 9.48 22.07 -14.04
N SER A 6 10.44 22.26 -13.11
CA SER A 6 10.33 21.68 -11.76
C SER A 6 9.41 22.47 -10.83
N GLU A 7 9.41 23.82 -10.98
CA GLU A 7 8.48 24.67 -10.21
C GLU A 7 7.03 24.49 -10.63
N MET A 8 6.77 24.24 -11.92
CA MET A 8 5.40 24.01 -12.43
C MET A 8 4.82 22.68 -11.92
N CYS A 9 5.64 21.64 -11.79
CA CYS A 9 5.20 20.34 -11.27
C CYS A 9 4.87 20.38 -9.77
N ILE A 10 5.66 21.12 -8.97
CA ILE A 10 5.44 21.28 -7.53
C ILE A 10 4.20 22.17 -7.28
N ARG A 11 4.03 23.22 -8.07
CA ARG A 11 2.91 24.16 -7.95
C ARG A 11 1.57 23.51 -8.33
N ASP A 12 1.55 22.66 -9.35
CA ASP A 12 0.34 21.95 -9.77
C ASP A 12 -0.05 20.86 -8.76
N SER A 13 0.93 20.19 -8.17
CA SER A 13 0.68 19.21 -7.10
C SER A 13 0.22 19.85 -5.79
N THR A 14 0.72 21.05 -5.44
CA THR A 14 0.29 21.78 -4.24
C THR A 14 -1.08 22.43 -4.40
N CYS A 15 -1.42 22.94 -5.58
CA CYS A 15 -2.75 23.50 -5.85
C CYS A 15 -3.85 22.46 -5.72
N ARG A 16 -3.59 21.21 -6.13
CA ARG A 16 -4.57 20.10 -5.99
C ARG A 16 -4.71 19.60 -4.55
N LEU A 17 -3.71 19.80 -3.69
CA LEU A 17 -3.77 19.45 -2.27
C LEU A 17 -4.57 20.49 -1.44
N THR A 18 -4.69 21.73 -1.93
CA THR A 18 -5.47 22.79 -1.26
C THR A 18 -6.97 22.70 -1.55
N ASP A 19 -7.39 21.95 -2.57
CA ASP A 19 -8.80 21.68 -2.86
C ASP A 19 -9.43 20.59 -1.98
N ILE A 20 -8.64 19.96 -1.12
CA ILE A 20 -9.12 18.99 -0.11
C ILE A 20 -9.87 19.77 0.97
N LYS A 21 -11.20 19.57 1.03
CA LYS A 21 -12.12 20.30 1.95
C LYS A 21 -11.65 20.24 3.41
N PRO A 22 -11.66 21.37 4.13
CA PRO A 22 -11.35 21.39 5.56
C PRO A 22 -12.40 20.55 6.31
N GLY A 23 -11.96 19.51 7.01
CA GLY A 23 -12.80 18.56 7.76
C GLY A 23 -12.37 17.11 7.68
N MET A 24 -11.44 16.75 6.81
CA MET A 24 -10.83 15.44 6.80
C MET A 24 -9.68 15.37 7.81
N HIS A 25 -9.96 14.64 8.82
CA HIS A 25 -9.21 14.18 10.01
C HIS A 25 -7.68 14.31 10.09
N SER A 26 -7.24 14.49 11.30
CA SER A 26 -5.91 14.48 11.99
C SER A 26 -4.60 14.15 11.20
N ARG A 27 -4.66 13.38 10.13
CA ARG A 27 -3.52 13.07 9.26
C ARG A 27 -3.18 14.22 8.28
N ILE A 28 -4.10 15.13 8.03
CA ILE A 28 -3.87 16.32 7.19
C ILE A 28 -3.05 17.33 7.97
N SER A 29 -3.38 17.59 9.25
CA SER A 29 -2.60 18.49 10.11
C SER A 29 -1.15 18.04 10.23
N TYR A 30 -0.91 16.73 10.43
CA TYR A 30 0.45 16.19 10.48
C TYR A 30 1.24 16.41 9.19
N ARG A 31 0.60 16.32 8.03
CA ARG A 31 1.27 16.59 6.74
C ARG A 31 1.53 18.07 6.51
N THR A 32 0.62 18.92 6.97
CA THR A 32 0.82 20.36 6.98
C THR A 32 2.02 20.73 7.86
N GLU A 33 2.15 20.12 9.02
CA GLU A 33 3.29 20.29 9.93
C GLU A 33 4.60 19.85 9.29
N LEU A 34 4.63 18.69 8.60
CA LEU A 34 5.83 18.25 7.86
C LEU A 34 6.22 19.25 6.75
N PHE A 35 5.25 19.79 6.05
CA PHE A 35 5.49 20.77 5.00
C PHE A 35 6.00 22.09 5.57
N GLU A 36 5.39 22.58 6.64
CA GLU A 36 5.86 23.76 7.37
C GLU A 36 7.27 23.59 7.95
N GLU A 37 7.60 22.39 8.42
CA GLU A 37 8.93 22.05 8.92
C GLU A 37 10.02 22.25 7.85
N ILE A 38 9.75 21.82 6.60
CA ILE A 38 10.67 22.03 5.48
C ILE A 38 10.97 23.53 5.31
N PHE A 39 9.94 24.37 5.30
CA PHE A 39 10.11 25.82 5.18
C PHE A 39 10.82 26.43 6.37
N ARG A 40 10.53 25.95 7.58
CA ARG A 40 11.18 26.41 8.80
C ARG A 40 12.69 26.20 8.73
N VAL A 41 13.11 24.98 8.35
CA VAL A 41 14.52 24.62 8.25
C VAL A 41 15.22 25.42 7.14
N LEU A 42 14.60 25.57 5.98
CA LEU A 42 15.16 26.35 4.88
C LEU A 42 15.27 27.86 5.17
N LYS A 43 14.38 28.40 6.01
CA LYS A 43 14.49 29.78 6.51
C LYS A 43 15.68 29.99 7.45
N MET A 44 16.17 28.95 8.12
CA MET A 44 17.37 29.03 8.98
C MET A 44 18.66 29.13 8.16
N GLY A 45 18.63 28.87 6.86
CA GLY A 45 19.74 28.94 5.93
C GLY A 45 19.91 27.70 5.08
N TYR A 46 20.65 27.87 3.98
CA TYR A 46 20.90 26.79 2.99
C TYR A 46 22.21 26.03 3.27
N SER A 47 22.50 25.71 4.52
CA SER A 47 23.64 24.83 4.83
C SER A 47 23.38 23.39 4.29
N LEU A 48 24.46 22.64 4.08
CA LEU A 48 24.34 21.24 3.62
C LEU A 48 23.51 20.39 4.59
N GLU A 49 23.63 20.63 5.89
CA GLU A 49 22.88 19.95 6.93
C GLU A 49 21.38 20.28 6.83
N ASN A 50 21.03 21.56 6.69
CA ASN A 50 19.64 22.00 6.56
C ASN A 50 18.99 21.44 5.27
N LEU A 51 19.72 21.43 4.16
CA LEU A 51 19.25 20.86 2.90
C LEU A 51 19.05 19.34 2.99
N SER A 52 19.98 18.62 3.64
CA SER A 52 19.89 17.19 3.86
C SER A 52 18.68 16.84 4.73
N TYR A 53 18.48 17.57 5.82
CA TYR A 53 17.33 17.38 6.71
C TYR A 53 16.01 17.71 5.99
N ALA A 54 15.91 18.86 5.33
CA ALA A 54 14.72 19.24 4.57
C ALA A 54 14.37 18.21 3.47
N SER A 55 15.39 17.66 2.79
CA SER A 55 15.22 16.58 1.82
C SER A 55 14.63 15.31 2.45
N SER A 56 15.10 14.92 3.63
CA SER A 56 14.59 13.75 4.36
C SER A 56 13.14 13.93 4.78
N VAL A 57 12.78 15.10 5.30
CA VAL A 57 11.39 15.45 5.65
C VAL A 57 10.50 15.48 4.41
N PHE A 58 11.00 16.00 3.29
CA PHE A 58 10.26 16.02 2.03
C PHE A 58 10.00 14.62 1.47
N HIS A 59 10.98 13.71 1.56
CA HIS A 59 10.78 12.31 1.18
C HIS A 59 9.72 11.63 2.07
N HIS A 60 9.74 11.91 3.37
CA HIS A 60 8.71 11.40 4.29
C HIS A 60 7.33 11.96 3.95
N TYR A 61 7.23 13.26 3.67
CA TYR A 61 6.01 13.92 3.21
C TYR A 61 5.46 13.26 1.93
N LEU A 62 6.28 13.11 0.89
CA LEU A 62 5.89 12.45 -0.36
C LEU A 62 5.46 10.99 -0.13
N GLY A 63 6.20 10.25 0.68
CA GLY A 63 5.83 8.87 1.07
C GLY A 63 4.46 8.81 1.73
N SER A 64 4.14 9.79 2.58
CA SER A 64 2.85 9.87 3.28
C SER A 64 1.66 10.09 2.33
N LEU A 65 1.85 10.78 1.19
CA LEU A 65 0.80 11.03 0.20
C LEU A 65 0.32 9.75 -0.48
N ARG A 66 1.20 8.75 -0.66
CA ARG A 66 0.83 7.46 -1.27
C ARG A 66 -0.25 6.70 -0.49
N TYR A 67 -0.43 7.02 0.78
CA TYR A 67 -1.43 6.40 1.65
C TYR A 67 -2.73 7.19 1.75
N LEU A 68 -2.81 8.37 1.13
CA LEU A 68 -4.08 9.09 1.02
C LEU A 68 -4.97 8.42 -0.01
N ARG A 69 -6.18 8.07 0.43
CA ARG A 69 -7.21 7.53 -0.45
C ARG A 69 -7.55 8.54 -1.55
N GLU A 70 -7.71 9.79 -1.15
CA GLU A 70 -8.04 10.92 -2.02
C GLU A 70 -6.97 11.18 -3.07
N TYR A 71 -5.68 11.07 -2.69
CA TYR A 71 -4.58 11.20 -3.63
C TYR A 71 -4.59 10.07 -4.67
N ARG A 72 -4.89 8.84 -4.24
CA ARG A 72 -5.00 7.70 -5.16
C ARG A 72 -6.21 7.85 -6.09
N GLU A 73 -7.35 8.33 -5.57
CA GLU A 73 -8.56 8.58 -6.35
C GLU A 73 -8.34 9.70 -7.37
N ALA A 74 -7.74 10.84 -6.98
CA ALA A 74 -7.43 11.95 -7.89
C ALA A 74 -6.45 11.56 -9.01
N PHE A 75 -5.49 10.67 -8.75
CA PHE A 75 -4.60 10.15 -9.79
C PHE A 75 -5.24 9.05 -10.65
N SER A 76 -6.26 8.36 -10.14
CA SER A 76 -7.03 7.42 -10.96
C SER A 76 -7.95 8.11 -11.95
N GLU A 77 -8.50 9.27 -11.59
CA GLU A 77 -9.34 10.09 -12.47
C GLU A 77 -8.60 10.71 -13.66
N HIS A 78 -7.25 10.80 -13.61
CA HIS A 78 -6.42 11.31 -14.71
C HIS A 78 -5.84 10.21 -15.60
N ARG A 79 -6.19 8.94 -15.40
CA ARG A 79 -6.00 7.92 -16.42
C ARG A 79 -7.10 8.10 -17.47
N PRO A 80 -6.77 8.11 -18.77
CA PRO A 80 -7.81 8.12 -19.79
C PRO A 80 -8.79 6.99 -19.48
N ALA A 81 -10.07 7.32 -19.44
CA ALA A 81 -11.15 6.38 -19.19
C ALA A 81 -11.03 5.26 -20.24
N GLY A 82 -10.51 4.09 -19.85
CA GLY A 82 -10.34 2.95 -20.76
C GLY A 82 -9.37 1.88 -20.33
N GLU A 83 -8.35 2.19 -19.50
CA GLU A 83 -7.40 1.14 -19.06
C GLU A 83 -7.15 1.22 -17.56
N GLU A 84 -8.02 0.61 -16.78
CA GLU A 84 -7.68 0.19 -15.43
C GLU A 84 -6.49 -0.77 -15.54
N ASP A 85 -5.35 -0.43 -14.90
CA ASP A 85 -4.15 -1.30 -14.93
C ASP A 85 -4.56 -2.69 -14.43
N PRO A 86 -4.51 -3.72 -15.27
CA PRO A 86 -5.03 -5.05 -14.95
C PRO A 86 -4.40 -5.63 -13.68
N VAL A 87 -3.17 -5.22 -13.35
CA VAL A 87 -2.51 -5.63 -12.11
C VAL A 87 -3.16 -4.98 -10.90
N ASN A 88 -3.47 -3.68 -10.95
CA ASN A 88 -4.16 -2.99 -9.86
C ASN A 88 -5.59 -3.49 -9.69
N ALA A 89 -6.32 -3.73 -10.79
CA ALA A 89 -7.65 -4.32 -10.76
C ALA A 89 -7.64 -5.71 -10.10
N ALA A 90 -6.69 -6.56 -10.47
CA ALA A 90 -6.52 -7.87 -9.85
C ALA A 90 -6.17 -7.78 -8.36
N ILE A 91 -5.29 -6.85 -7.95
CA ILE A 91 -4.96 -6.62 -6.53
C ILE A 91 -6.19 -6.16 -5.75
N HIS A 92 -7.01 -5.29 -6.33
CA HIS A 92 -8.26 -4.86 -5.71
C HIS A 92 -9.21 -6.04 -5.53
N TYR A 93 -9.42 -6.83 -6.58
CA TYR A 93 -10.23 -8.04 -6.55
C TYR A 93 -9.75 -9.06 -5.50
N MET A 94 -8.44 -9.28 -5.40
CA MET A 94 -7.83 -10.13 -4.36
C MET A 94 -8.17 -9.64 -2.95
N LYS A 95 -8.11 -8.33 -2.70
CA LYS A 95 -8.41 -7.72 -1.38
C LYS A 95 -9.87 -7.86 -0.99
N GLU A 96 -10.78 -7.74 -1.93
CA GLU A 96 -12.22 -7.91 -1.70
C GLU A 96 -12.60 -9.38 -1.48
N ASN A 97 -11.83 -10.31 -2.03
CA ASN A 97 -12.11 -11.74 -1.97
C ASN A 97 -11.14 -12.53 -1.07
N LEU A 98 -10.59 -11.91 -0.01
CA LEU A 98 -9.62 -12.53 0.90
C LEU A 98 -10.10 -13.84 1.55
N GLY A 99 -11.40 -13.93 1.84
CA GLY A 99 -12.01 -15.14 2.42
C GLY A 99 -12.23 -16.29 1.43
N LYS A 100 -11.95 -16.07 0.14
CA LYS A 100 -12.16 -17.08 -0.91
C LYS A 100 -10.85 -17.71 -1.35
N LYS A 101 -10.97 -18.87 -2.00
CA LYS A 101 -9.87 -19.49 -2.72
C LYS A 101 -9.92 -18.98 -4.16
N LEU A 102 -8.97 -18.13 -4.54
CA LEU A 102 -8.86 -17.64 -5.92
C LEU A 102 -7.88 -18.51 -6.71
N THR A 103 -8.17 -18.67 -7.98
CA THR A 103 -7.29 -19.34 -8.95
C THR A 103 -6.66 -18.33 -9.89
N LEU A 104 -5.56 -18.73 -10.55
CA LEU A 104 -4.92 -17.89 -11.55
C LEU A 104 -5.87 -17.61 -12.73
N ALA A 105 -6.69 -18.59 -13.11
CA ALA A 105 -7.67 -18.45 -14.19
C ALA A 105 -8.70 -17.38 -13.86
N GLU A 106 -9.29 -17.40 -12.66
CA GLU A 106 -10.25 -16.37 -12.22
C GLU A 106 -9.67 -14.96 -12.23
N LEU A 107 -8.40 -14.80 -11.79
CA LEU A 107 -7.73 -13.51 -11.82
C LEU A 107 -7.46 -13.01 -13.25
N ALA A 108 -7.08 -13.92 -14.14
CA ALA A 108 -6.83 -13.61 -15.53
C ALA A 108 -8.14 -13.25 -16.25
N ASP A 109 -9.20 -14.03 -16.05
CA ASP A 109 -10.54 -13.79 -16.61
C ASP A 109 -11.10 -12.44 -16.14
N TYR A 110 -10.95 -12.12 -14.84
CA TYR A 110 -11.38 -10.84 -14.29
C TYR A 110 -10.70 -9.64 -14.98
N THR A 111 -9.45 -9.81 -15.40
CA THR A 111 -8.68 -8.75 -16.07
C THR A 111 -8.77 -8.79 -17.60
N GLY A 112 -9.46 -9.80 -18.16
CA GLY A 112 -9.63 -9.96 -19.62
C GLY A 112 -8.39 -10.50 -20.34
N TYR A 113 -7.46 -11.14 -19.63
CA TYR A 113 -6.22 -11.69 -20.19
C TYR A 113 -6.14 -13.22 -20.08
N SER A 114 -5.28 -13.83 -20.91
CA SER A 114 -4.92 -15.23 -20.71
C SER A 114 -4.09 -15.41 -19.44
N SER A 115 -4.21 -16.56 -18.76
CA SER A 115 -3.48 -16.86 -17.52
C SER A 115 -1.97 -16.70 -17.66
N SER A 116 -1.39 -17.12 -18.80
CA SER A 116 0.05 -17.00 -19.06
C SER A 116 0.48 -15.55 -19.21
N TYR A 117 -0.25 -14.75 -19.97
CA TYR A 117 0.05 -13.33 -20.16
C TYR A 117 -0.11 -12.57 -18.84
N PHE A 118 -1.23 -12.74 -18.15
CA PHE A 118 -1.50 -12.11 -16.86
C PHE A 118 -0.42 -12.44 -15.82
N SER A 119 -0.04 -13.72 -15.71
CA SER A 119 1.00 -14.15 -14.75
C SER A 119 2.34 -13.45 -15.00
N ASN A 120 2.78 -13.37 -16.26
CA ASN A 120 4.02 -12.70 -16.65
C ASN A 120 3.95 -11.18 -16.42
N LEU A 121 2.82 -10.56 -16.77
CA LEU A 121 2.59 -9.13 -16.56
C LEU A 121 2.62 -8.80 -15.05
N PHE A 122 1.91 -9.59 -14.25
CA PHE A 122 1.82 -9.40 -12.81
C PHE A 122 3.18 -9.58 -12.14
N LEU A 123 3.93 -10.63 -12.51
CA LEU A 123 5.28 -10.87 -12.01
C LEU A 123 6.23 -9.71 -12.34
N LYS A 124 6.21 -9.24 -13.60
CA LYS A 124 7.03 -8.10 -14.05
C LYS A 124 6.73 -6.81 -13.29
N ARG A 125 5.46 -6.58 -12.92
CA ARG A 125 5.02 -5.36 -12.25
C ARG A 125 5.20 -5.39 -10.73
N THR A 126 4.99 -6.56 -10.10
CA THR A 126 4.97 -6.70 -8.63
C THR A 126 6.20 -7.41 -8.08
N GLY A 127 6.96 -8.11 -8.91
CA GLY A 127 8.05 -9.00 -8.49
C GLY A 127 7.57 -10.36 -7.93
N TYR A 128 6.26 -10.63 -7.91
CA TYR A 128 5.67 -11.84 -7.35
C TYR A 128 4.69 -12.51 -8.32
N ALA A 129 4.62 -13.82 -8.28
CA ALA A 129 3.54 -14.53 -8.97
C ALA A 129 2.17 -14.19 -8.33
N PRO A 130 1.06 -14.11 -9.10
CA PRO A 130 -0.25 -13.65 -8.62
C PRO A 130 -0.73 -14.35 -7.34
N LEU A 131 -0.69 -15.67 -7.29
CA LEU A 131 -1.14 -16.44 -6.13
C LEU A 131 -0.19 -16.30 -4.93
N SER A 132 1.11 -16.15 -5.16
CA SER A 132 2.08 -15.86 -4.09
C SER A 132 1.83 -14.49 -3.48
N TYR A 133 1.52 -13.49 -4.30
CA TYR A 133 1.13 -12.16 -3.85
C TYR A 133 -0.18 -12.19 -3.05
N PHE A 134 -1.18 -12.94 -3.52
CA PHE A 134 -2.43 -13.15 -2.81
C PHE A 134 -2.22 -13.78 -1.43
N ASN A 135 -1.35 -14.78 -1.34
CA ASN A 135 -0.98 -15.39 -0.07
C ASN A 135 -0.31 -14.38 0.89
N GLN A 136 0.54 -13.47 0.38
CA GLN A 136 1.11 -12.40 1.22
C GLN A 136 0.03 -11.48 1.77
N ILE A 137 -0.96 -11.07 0.95
CA ILE A 137 -2.07 -10.24 1.42
C ILE A 137 -2.88 -10.98 2.50
N LYS A 138 -3.15 -12.27 2.33
CA LYS A 138 -3.83 -13.09 3.34
C LYS A 138 -3.08 -13.13 4.66
N ILE A 139 -1.76 -13.33 4.63
CA ILE A 139 -0.94 -13.35 5.84
C ILE A 139 -0.86 -11.98 6.51
N GLN A 140 -0.73 -10.88 5.74
CA GLN A 140 -0.82 -9.53 6.28
C GLN A 140 -2.15 -9.28 6.99
N LYS A 141 -3.26 -9.76 6.41
CA LYS A 141 -4.57 -9.67 7.04
C LYS A 141 -4.68 -10.54 8.30
N ALA A 142 -4.06 -11.72 8.28
CA ALA A 142 -3.98 -12.59 9.46
C ALA A 142 -3.21 -11.90 10.60
N CYS A 143 -2.09 -11.23 10.32
CA CYS A 143 -1.36 -10.43 11.32
C CYS A 143 -2.28 -9.36 11.94
N GLN A 144 -3.05 -8.63 11.14
CA GLN A 144 -4.00 -7.64 11.65
C GLN A 144 -5.04 -8.26 12.59
N PHE A 145 -5.58 -9.45 12.26
CA PHE A 145 -6.50 -10.14 13.16
C PHE A 145 -5.81 -10.58 14.46
N LEU A 146 -4.57 -11.07 14.39
CA LEU A 146 -3.81 -11.48 15.58
C LEU A 146 -3.42 -10.29 16.47
N ASP A 147 -3.16 -9.12 15.87
CA ASP A 147 -2.77 -7.89 16.57
C ASP A 147 -3.96 -7.21 17.26
N PHE A 148 -5.09 -7.11 16.56
CA PHE A 148 -6.20 -6.25 16.99
C PHE A 148 -7.42 -7.02 17.51
N THR A 149 -7.37 -8.36 17.54
CA THR A 149 -8.48 -9.18 18.06
C THR A 149 -8.00 -10.30 18.97
N ASP A 150 -8.92 -10.88 19.75
CA ASP A 150 -8.65 -12.05 20.58
C ASP A 150 -8.84 -13.40 19.87
N MET A 151 -9.03 -13.36 18.54
CA MET A 151 -9.26 -14.56 17.74
C MET A 151 -8.17 -15.60 17.95
N LYS A 152 -8.58 -16.87 18.04
CA LYS A 152 -7.65 -18.00 18.04
C LYS A 152 -7.02 -18.16 16.66
N VAL A 153 -5.80 -18.70 16.57
CA VAL A 153 -5.08 -18.92 15.30
C VAL A 153 -5.95 -19.66 14.27
N ASN A 154 -6.69 -20.69 14.69
CA ASN A 154 -7.58 -21.42 13.80
C ASN A 154 -8.73 -20.55 13.25
N GLN A 155 -9.28 -19.66 14.06
CA GLN A 155 -10.33 -18.73 13.62
C GLN A 155 -9.78 -17.73 12.58
N VAL A 156 -8.56 -17.23 12.81
CA VAL A 156 -7.87 -16.36 11.85
C VAL A 156 -7.62 -17.09 10.54
N CYS A 157 -7.18 -18.35 10.59
CA CYS A 157 -6.96 -19.20 9.43
C CYS A 157 -8.22 -19.25 8.53
N TYR A 158 -9.36 -19.61 9.10
CA TYR A 158 -10.64 -19.62 8.37
C TYR A 158 -11.06 -18.24 7.86
N ARG A 159 -10.83 -17.20 8.66
CA ARG A 159 -11.23 -15.84 8.31
C ARG A 159 -10.48 -15.28 7.09
N VAL A 160 -9.25 -15.73 6.86
CA VAL A 160 -8.47 -15.38 5.66
C VAL A 160 -8.65 -16.39 4.52
N GLY A 161 -9.63 -17.29 4.61
CA GLY A 161 -9.96 -18.26 3.57
C GLY A 161 -8.88 -19.31 3.32
N ILE A 162 -8.25 -19.78 4.38
CA ILE A 162 -7.33 -20.92 4.37
C ILE A 162 -7.93 -21.98 5.30
N GLU A 163 -8.43 -23.08 4.74
CA GLU A 163 -9.13 -24.11 5.51
C GLU A 163 -8.14 -25.02 6.27
N ASP A 164 -6.99 -25.27 5.68
CA ASP A 164 -5.95 -26.12 6.29
C ASP A 164 -5.06 -25.29 7.24
N ALA A 165 -5.22 -25.54 8.53
CA ALA A 165 -4.46 -24.87 9.58
C ALA A 165 -2.95 -25.21 9.55
N TYR A 166 -2.58 -26.39 9.06
CA TYR A 166 -1.19 -26.79 8.91
C TYR A 166 -0.53 -26.02 7.76
N TYR A 167 -1.20 -25.97 6.62
CA TYR A 167 -0.78 -25.15 5.48
C TYR A 167 -0.67 -23.67 5.87
N PHE A 168 -1.67 -23.14 6.57
CA PHE A 168 -1.64 -21.77 7.09
C PHE A 168 -0.41 -21.50 7.95
N SER A 169 -0.12 -22.40 8.90
CA SER A 169 1.02 -22.23 9.83
C SER A 169 2.36 -22.24 9.09
N ARG A 170 2.51 -23.13 8.11
CA ARG A 170 3.71 -23.17 7.24
C ARG A 170 3.85 -21.89 6.41
N LEU A 171 2.78 -21.48 5.76
CA LEU A 171 2.76 -20.28 4.93
C LEU A 171 3.05 -19.02 5.75
N PHE A 172 2.44 -18.92 6.93
CA PHE A 172 2.69 -17.82 7.86
C PHE A 172 4.16 -17.78 8.30
N SER A 173 4.73 -18.93 8.69
CA SER A 173 6.13 -19.01 9.10
C SER A 173 7.09 -18.70 7.96
N GLN A 174 6.77 -19.10 6.74
CA GLN A 174 7.58 -18.79 5.55
C GLN A 174 7.62 -17.28 5.27
N ILE A 175 6.51 -16.57 5.47
CA ILE A 175 6.39 -15.14 5.16
C ILE A 175 6.87 -14.27 6.34
N MET A 176 6.55 -14.66 7.58
CA MET A 176 6.80 -13.85 8.78
C MET A 176 8.06 -14.24 9.55
N GLY A 177 8.72 -15.36 9.19
CA GLY A 177 9.89 -15.87 9.89
C GLY A 177 9.61 -16.54 11.24
N MET A 178 8.36 -16.57 11.70
CA MET A 178 7.95 -17.16 12.98
C MET A 178 6.53 -17.75 12.88
N SER A 179 6.18 -18.69 13.77
CA SER A 179 4.85 -19.29 13.75
C SER A 179 3.74 -18.31 14.17
N PRO A 180 2.48 -18.52 13.75
CA PRO A 180 1.35 -17.67 14.16
C PRO A 180 1.16 -17.62 15.69
N ARG A 181 1.50 -18.70 16.39
CA ARG A 181 1.40 -18.77 17.86
C ARG A 181 2.48 -17.94 18.55
N GLU A 182 3.71 -18.00 18.05
CA GLU A 182 4.82 -17.17 18.53
C GLU A 182 4.54 -15.70 18.26
N TYR A 183 4.10 -15.37 17.05
CA TYR A 183 3.72 -14.00 16.65
C TYR A 183 2.68 -13.42 17.63
N LYS A 184 1.62 -14.19 17.94
CA LYS A 184 0.59 -13.76 18.88
C LYS A 184 1.11 -13.57 20.30
N LYS A 185 2.08 -14.38 20.76
CA LYS A 185 2.70 -14.23 22.09
C LYS A 185 3.54 -12.97 22.19
N VAL A 186 4.39 -12.70 21.19
CA VAL A 186 5.28 -11.51 21.17
C VAL A 186 4.47 -10.21 21.18
N LYS A 187 3.28 -10.18 20.59
CA LYS A 187 2.45 -8.98 20.51
C LYS A 187 1.55 -8.74 21.72
N LYS A 188 1.28 -9.77 22.52
CA LYS A 188 0.39 -9.68 23.70
C LYS A 188 1.16 -9.69 25.04
N GLY A 189 2.48 -9.82 25.03
CA GLY A 189 3.37 -9.68 26.18
C GLY A 189 3.98 -8.31 26.22
#